data_890306892bd53c26333340e882cc7006
#
_entry.id   890306892bd53c26333340e882cc7006
#
_cell.length_a   1.000
_cell.length_b   1.000
_cell.length_c   1.000
_cell.angle_alpha   90.00
_cell.angle_beta   90.00
_cell.angle_gamma   90.00
#
_symmetry.space_group_name_H-M   'P 1'
#
loop_
_entity.id
_entity.type
_entity.pdbx_description
1 polymer ?
#
loop_
_entity_poly.entity_id
_entity_poly.type
_entity_poly.pdbx_seq_one_letter_code
_entity_poly.pdbx_strand_id
1 'polypeptide(L)'
;MRTTPPPTAPKERALPNNFGGLEPEFSDPERSAVLIWPVPYEKTESYMGGAGAGPAAIIEASRHMETFDEEIGGETAVTIGIHTLPEMSVEFSPEVMFRRVEVEAADLIEGGQFLCTLGGEHSITAPIVKAHKKVFPNLSVLQIDAHTDLKKEYDGSEYGHASVMRHVLEICPAVQVGIRSLSTDEARAIPKLPTTVFYARDIVGQSREWVEEAISLLTDDVYLTIDVDGFDPSVIPDTGNPEPGGLLWDDVLALVETLALNRHVVGMDVVELNGEGRGASSSIVAKLVYRCLGFIFRDMVPPVDLEAPDEGEGILDHKSALALRDETERRAKAMGASRA
;
A
#
# COMPACT_ATOMS: atom_id res chain seq x y z
N MET A 1 48.27 -16.17 -35.89
CA MET A 1 46.84 -16.33 -35.65
C MET A 1 46.37 -15.18 -34.75
N ARG A 2 45.54 -14.27 -35.23
CA ARG A 2 44.98 -13.20 -34.43
C ARG A 2 43.70 -13.78 -33.76
N THR A 3 43.74 -13.95 -32.45
CA THR A 3 42.54 -14.33 -31.68
C THR A 3 41.63 -13.11 -31.58
N THR A 4 40.46 -13.19 -32.18
CA THR A 4 39.37 -12.22 -31.97
C THR A 4 38.95 -12.28 -30.49
N PRO A 5 38.83 -11.14 -29.78
CA PRO A 5 38.31 -11.16 -28.41
C PRO A 5 36.87 -11.69 -28.44
N PRO A 6 36.44 -12.36 -27.35
CA PRO A 6 35.05 -12.84 -27.24
C PRO A 6 34.08 -11.64 -27.32
N PRO A 7 32.87 -11.85 -27.82
CA PRO A 7 31.86 -10.78 -27.86
C PRO A 7 31.61 -10.31 -26.42
N THR A 8 31.65 -9.00 -26.23
CA THR A 8 31.23 -8.38 -24.94
C THR A 8 29.78 -8.77 -24.68
N ALA A 9 29.52 -9.31 -23.51
CA ALA A 9 28.15 -9.54 -23.05
C ALA A 9 27.30 -8.27 -23.28
N PRO A 10 26.03 -8.39 -23.70
CA PRO A 10 25.17 -7.24 -23.83
C PRO A 10 25.16 -6.51 -22.48
N LYS A 11 25.34 -5.19 -22.51
CA LYS A 11 25.16 -4.37 -21.31
C LYS A 11 23.72 -4.56 -20.87
N GLU A 12 23.49 -5.12 -19.67
CA GLU A 12 22.18 -5.13 -19.08
C GLU A 12 21.60 -3.72 -19.15
N ARG A 13 20.43 -3.59 -19.74
CA ARG A 13 19.70 -2.31 -19.77
C ARG A 13 19.32 -1.99 -18.33
N ALA A 14 19.70 -0.82 -17.85
CA ALA A 14 19.30 -0.38 -16.52
C ALA A 14 17.77 -0.29 -16.45
N LEU A 15 17.16 -0.96 -15.47
CA LEU A 15 15.72 -0.88 -15.23
C LEU A 15 15.33 0.56 -14.87
N PRO A 16 14.15 1.05 -15.31
CA PRO A 16 13.63 2.35 -14.90
C PRO A 16 13.54 2.48 -13.38
N ASN A 17 13.75 3.68 -12.84
CA ASN A 17 13.71 3.94 -11.41
C ASN A 17 12.28 4.34 -10.98
N ASN A 18 11.36 3.39 -11.08
CA ASN A 18 9.96 3.52 -10.67
C ASN A 18 9.49 2.20 -10.05
N PHE A 19 8.35 2.19 -9.40
CA PHE A 19 7.75 0.98 -8.85
C PHE A 19 7.47 -0.03 -9.97
N GLY A 20 7.98 -1.25 -9.83
CA GLY A 20 7.91 -2.30 -10.82
C GLY A 20 8.94 -2.22 -11.94
N GLY A 21 9.82 -1.21 -11.99
CA GLY A 21 10.80 -1.05 -13.08
C GLY A 21 10.13 -0.90 -14.45
N LEU A 22 8.95 -0.30 -14.50
CA LEU A 22 8.07 -0.26 -15.67
C LEU A 22 8.60 0.65 -16.77
N GLU A 23 8.46 0.20 -18.01
CA GLU A 23 8.73 1.03 -19.18
C GLU A 23 7.78 2.26 -19.22
N PRO A 24 8.20 3.36 -19.91
CA PRO A 24 7.43 4.62 -19.91
C PRO A 24 5.96 4.47 -20.31
N GLU A 25 5.63 3.53 -21.17
CA GLU A 25 4.26 3.27 -21.65
C GLU A 25 3.33 2.73 -20.56
N PHE A 26 3.88 2.04 -19.53
CA PHE A 26 3.14 1.48 -18.39
C PHE A 26 3.26 2.35 -17.12
N SER A 27 4.02 3.44 -17.20
CA SER A 27 4.22 4.37 -16.09
C SER A 27 3.95 5.84 -16.48
N ASP A 28 3.19 6.06 -17.55
CA ASP A 28 2.78 7.39 -18.00
C ASP A 28 1.79 8.03 -16.98
N PRO A 29 2.04 9.25 -16.47
CA PRO A 29 1.22 9.88 -15.44
C PRO A 29 -0.23 10.14 -15.88
N GLU A 30 -0.47 10.40 -17.18
CA GLU A 30 -1.81 10.68 -17.69
C GLU A 30 -2.64 9.41 -17.93
N ARG A 31 -1.97 8.28 -18.00
CA ARG A 31 -2.56 6.99 -18.37
C ARG A 31 -2.58 5.96 -17.25
N SER A 32 -1.81 6.13 -16.21
CA SER A 32 -1.75 5.20 -15.06
C SER A 32 -3.02 5.31 -14.21
N ALA A 33 -3.57 4.17 -13.81
CA ALA A 33 -4.67 4.14 -12.85
C ALA A 33 -4.20 4.37 -11.41
N VAL A 34 -2.91 4.10 -11.15
CA VAL A 34 -2.32 4.17 -9.81
C VAL A 34 -1.17 5.18 -9.79
N LEU A 35 -1.16 6.00 -8.76
CA LEU A 35 -0.02 6.84 -8.36
C LEU A 35 0.66 6.22 -7.14
N ILE A 36 1.94 5.89 -7.24
CA ILE A 36 2.81 5.57 -6.10
C ILE A 36 3.40 6.89 -5.60
N TRP A 37 3.11 7.24 -4.36
CA TRP A 37 3.58 8.48 -3.76
C TRP A 37 4.56 8.23 -2.61
N PRO A 38 5.89 8.44 -2.81
CA PRO A 38 6.87 8.29 -1.74
C PRO A 38 6.84 9.48 -0.77
N VAL A 39 6.60 9.20 0.51
CA VAL A 39 6.58 10.19 1.60
C VAL A 39 7.52 9.71 2.72
N PRO A 40 8.84 9.93 2.59
CA PRO A 40 9.88 9.38 3.47
C PRO A 40 10.00 10.16 4.79
N TYR A 41 8.88 10.46 5.44
CA TYR A 41 8.86 11.20 6.70
C TYR A 41 9.25 10.32 7.87
N GLU A 42 10.21 10.80 8.69
CA GLU A 42 10.73 10.09 9.85
C GLU A 42 11.24 11.13 10.86
N LYS A 43 10.43 11.48 11.84
CA LYS A 43 10.83 12.43 12.91
C LYS A 43 10.33 12.08 14.30
N THR A 44 9.37 11.18 14.42
CA THR A 44 8.75 10.86 15.72
C THR A 44 8.93 9.41 16.13
N GLU A 45 9.78 8.67 15.46
CA GLU A 45 10.09 7.27 15.76
C GLU A 45 10.58 7.06 17.18
N SER A 46 10.18 5.90 17.76
CA SER A 46 10.37 5.64 19.19
C SER A 46 11.57 4.75 19.53
N TYR A 47 12.05 3.89 18.62
CA TYR A 47 13.06 2.89 18.96
C TYR A 47 14.11 2.67 17.86
N MET A 48 13.78 2.01 16.78
CA MET A 48 14.72 1.78 15.69
C MET A 48 14.32 2.64 14.49
N GLY A 49 15.17 3.61 14.13
CA GLY A 49 14.97 4.44 12.96
C GLY A 49 15.17 3.69 11.64
N GLY A 50 14.93 4.38 10.53
CA GLY A 50 15.16 3.87 9.19
C GLY A 50 13.90 3.75 8.33
N ALA A 51 12.72 4.11 8.87
CA ALA A 51 11.47 4.11 8.11
C ALA A 51 11.50 5.12 6.97
N GLY A 52 12.20 6.24 7.11
CA GLY A 52 12.40 7.21 6.05
C GLY A 52 13.09 6.66 4.80
N ALA A 53 13.88 5.59 4.92
CA ALA A 53 14.46 4.88 3.78
C ALA A 53 13.49 3.84 3.15
N GLY A 54 12.37 3.54 3.81
CA GLY A 54 11.39 2.53 3.38
C GLY A 54 10.87 2.72 1.96
N PRO A 55 10.36 3.91 1.59
CA PRO A 55 9.82 4.15 0.25
C PRO A 55 10.81 3.83 -0.87
N ALA A 56 12.05 4.32 -0.74
CA ALA A 56 13.11 4.07 -1.72
C ALA A 56 13.49 2.59 -1.80
N ALA A 57 13.55 1.90 -0.65
CA ALA A 57 13.87 0.48 -0.58
C ALA A 57 12.77 -0.39 -1.22
N ILE A 58 11.48 -0.04 -1.02
CA ILE A 58 10.35 -0.73 -1.65
C ILE A 58 10.39 -0.55 -3.17
N ILE A 59 10.61 0.69 -3.65
CA ILE A 59 10.68 0.98 -5.08
C ILE A 59 11.86 0.22 -5.72
N GLU A 60 13.03 0.23 -5.09
CA GLU A 60 14.19 -0.52 -5.62
C GLU A 60 13.90 -2.02 -5.66
N ALA A 61 13.35 -2.60 -4.60
CA ALA A 61 13.02 -4.02 -4.56
C ALA A 61 11.96 -4.41 -5.60
N SER A 62 10.97 -3.55 -5.84
CA SER A 62 9.89 -3.81 -6.81
C SER A 62 10.39 -3.96 -8.26
N ARG A 63 11.53 -3.36 -8.60
CA ARG A 63 12.14 -3.44 -9.94
C ARG A 63 12.67 -4.83 -10.31
N HIS A 64 12.78 -5.71 -9.31
CA HIS A 64 13.26 -7.08 -9.46
C HIS A 64 12.15 -8.12 -9.27
N MET A 65 10.92 -7.67 -9.19
CA MET A 65 9.74 -8.50 -8.97
C MET A 65 9.19 -8.98 -10.33
N GLU A 66 8.70 -10.23 -10.36
CA GLU A 66 7.91 -10.71 -11.51
C GLU A 66 6.56 -10.03 -11.54
N THR A 67 6.11 -9.61 -12.72
CA THR A 67 4.85 -8.86 -12.92
C THR A 67 3.63 -9.75 -13.07
N PHE A 68 3.80 -11.01 -13.46
CA PHE A 68 2.70 -11.96 -13.49
C PHE A 68 2.24 -12.32 -12.08
N ASP A 69 0.96 -12.16 -11.82
CA ASP A 69 0.31 -12.49 -10.57
C ASP A 69 -0.50 -13.78 -10.73
N GLU A 70 -0.07 -14.87 -10.06
CA GLU A 70 -0.66 -16.18 -10.20
C GLU A 70 -2.07 -16.29 -9.58
N GLU A 71 -2.44 -15.43 -8.63
CA GLU A 71 -3.77 -15.41 -8.01
C GLU A 71 -4.77 -14.61 -8.85
N ILE A 72 -4.28 -13.57 -9.52
CA ILE A 72 -5.07 -12.77 -10.47
C ILE A 72 -5.11 -13.45 -11.84
N GLY A 73 -4.03 -14.18 -12.18
CA GLY A 73 -3.85 -14.82 -13.49
C GLY A 73 -3.44 -13.84 -14.59
N GLY A 74 -2.89 -12.68 -14.24
CA GLY A 74 -2.56 -11.62 -15.19
C GLY A 74 -1.44 -10.70 -14.73
N GLU A 75 -1.12 -9.69 -15.53
CA GLU A 75 -0.07 -8.70 -15.26
C GLU A 75 -0.71 -7.36 -14.87
N THR A 76 -0.90 -7.16 -13.58
CA THR A 76 -1.57 -5.97 -13.03
C THR A 76 -0.92 -4.67 -13.48
N ALA A 77 0.39 -4.51 -13.28
CA ALA A 77 1.10 -3.26 -13.56
C ALA A 77 1.03 -2.85 -15.04
N VAL A 78 1.15 -3.81 -15.94
CA VAL A 78 1.08 -3.58 -17.41
C VAL A 78 -0.34 -3.18 -17.81
N THR A 79 -1.34 -3.79 -17.18
CA THR A 79 -2.75 -3.57 -17.52
C THR A 79 -3.26 -2.21 -17.03
N ILE A 80 -3.05 -1.89 -15.74
CA ILE A 80 -3.63 -0.67 -15.16
C ILE A 80 -2.72 0.55 -15.27
N GLY A 81 -1.41 0.33 -15.47
CA GLY A 81 -0.38 1.37 -15.41
C GLY A 81 -0.17 1.89 -13.99
N ILE A 82 1.11 2.04 -13.62
CA ILE A 82 1.51 2.54 -12.30
C ILE A 82 2.53 3.65 -12.50
N HIS A 83 2.20 4.87 -12.08
CA HIS A 83 3.12 6.01 -12.11
C HIS A 83 3.73 6.24 -10.75
N THR A 84 5.03 6.41 -10.68
CA THR A 84 5.73 6.76 -9.44
C THR A 84 6.03 8.25 -9.44
N LEU A 85 5.45 8.93 -8.47
CA LEU A 85 5.64 10.36 -8.26
C LEU A 85 7.03 10.68 -7.69
N PRO A 86 7.52 11.91 -7.85
CA PRO A 86 8.67 12.38 -7.11
C PRO A 86 8.44 12.27 -5.60
N GLU A 87 9.52 12.00 -4.88
CA GLU A 87 9.52 11.95 -3.42
C GLU A 87 9.10 13.30 -2.81
N MET A 88 8.22 13.26 -1.80
CA MET A 88 7.81 14.44 -1.08
C MET A 88 8.95 15.02 -0.23
N SER A 89 9.09 16.35 -0.18
CA SER A 89 10.00 17.01 0.76
C SER A 89 9.48 16.90 2.19
N VAL A 90 10.32 16.38 3.12
CA VAL A 90 9.92 16.01 4.48
C VAL A 90 10.65 16.77 5.60
N GLU A 91 11.41 17.82 5.27
CA GLU A 91 12.21 18.61 6.22
C GLU A 91 11.36 19.58 7.08
N PHE A 92 10.24 19.09 7.66
CA PHE A 92 9.28 19.88 8.42
C PHE A 92 9.04 19.33 9.82
N SER A 93 8.50 20.16 10.72
CA SER A 93 7.98 19.70 12.01
C SER A 93 6.74 18.82 11.82
N PRO A 94 6.39 17.94 12.78
CA PRO A 94 5.24 17.04 12.65
C PRO A 94 3.92 17.77 12.29
N GLU A 95 3.62 18.88 12.95
CA GLU A 95 2.42 19.67 12.67
C GLU A 95 2.42 20.27 11.24
N VAL A 96 3.55 20.77 10.77
CA VAL A 96 3.66 21.33 9.41
C VAL A 96 3.57 20.22 8.39
N MET A 97 4.21 19.07 8.66
CA MET A 97 4.16 17.90 7.80
C MET A 97 2.73 17.40 7.64
N PHE A 98 1.98 17.25 8.73
CA PHE A 98 0.57 16.87 8.71
C PHE A 98 -0.25 17.74 7.73
N ARG A 99 -0.10 19.07 7.80
CA ARG A 99 -0.82 19.99 6.91
C ARG A 99 -0.38 19.87 5.46
N ARG A 100 0.90 19.68 5.21
CA ARG A 100 1.44 19.56 3.85
C ARG A 100 0.99 18.27 3.19
N VAL A 101 1.05 17.15 3.89
CA VAL A 101 0.56 15.86 3.39
C VAL A 101 -0.94 15.95 3.07
N GLU A 102 -1.76 16.59 3.93
CA GLU A 102 -3.19 16.79 3.65
C GLU A 102 -3.42 17.56 2.34
N VAL A 103 -2.67 18.64 2.11
CA VAL A 103 -2.84 19.48 0.91
C VAL A 103 -2.38 18.76 -0.34
N GLU A 104 -1.18 18.18 -0.33
CA GLU A 104 -0.64 17.48 -1.49
C GLU A 104 -1.46 16.21 -1.82
N ALA A 105 -1.92 15.46 -0.80
CA ALA A 105 -2.82 14.33 -1.02
C ALA A 105 -4.16 14.77 -1.64
N ALA A 106 -4.74 15.89 -1.19
CA ALA A 106 -5.99 16.39 -1.76
C ALA A 106 -5.85 16.72 -3.25
N ASP A 107 -4.75 17.38 -3.64
CA ASP A 107 -4.47 17.71 -5.04
C ASP A 107 -4.31 16.44 -5.90
N LEU A 108 -3.64 15.40 -5.37
CA LEU A 108 -3.45 14.12 -6.07
C LEU A 108 -4.77 13.35 -6.22
N ILE A 109 -5.60 13.33 -5.19
CA ILE A 109 -6.89 12.64 -5.18
C ILE A 109 -7.89 13.28 -6.17
N GLU A 110 -7.85 14.62 -6.32
CA GLU A 110 -8.68 15.35 -7.31
C GLU A 110 -8.41 14.89 -8.75
N GLY A 111 -7.22 14.35 -9.05
CA GLY A 111 -6.89 13.75 -10.33
C GLY A 111 -7.69 12.50 -10.67
N GLY A 112 -8.36 11.89 -9.69
CA GLY A 112 -9.20 10.70 -9.86
C GLY A 112 -8.46 9.37 -9.98
N GLN A 113 -7.13 9.38 -9.84
CA GLN A 113 -6.29 8.19 -9.83
C GLN A 113 -6.23 7.62 -8.41
N PHE A 114 -6.00 6.32 -8.30
CA PHE A 114 -5.82 5.65 -7.02
C PHE A 114 -4.49 6.03 -6.38
N LEU A 115 -4.52 6.59 -5.18
CA LEU A 115 -3.31 6.97 -4.45
C LEU A 115 -2.84 5.82 -3.57
N CYS A 116 -1.65 5.29 -3.86
CA CYS A 116 -0.92 4.35 -3.03
C CYS A 116 0.32 5.05 -2.47
N THR A 117 0.32 5.36 -1.18
CA THR A 117 1.42 6.06 -0.54
C THR A 117 2.41 5.06 0.06
N LEU A 118 3.70 5.22 -0.25
CA LEU A 118 4.77 4.54 0.46
C LEU A 118 5.32 5.51 1.49
N GLY A 119 5.03 5.25 2.75
CA GLY A 119 5.40 6.14 3.84
C GLY A 119 6.71 5.76 4.52
N GLY A 120 7.22 6.71 5.30
CA GLY A 120 8.15 6.45 6.38
C GLY A 120 7.38 6.03 7.64
N GLU A 121 7.33 6.89 8.64
CA GLU A 121 6.55 6.64 9.86
C GLU A 121 5.03 6.76 9.64
N HIS A 122 4.24 6.12 10.50
CA HIS A 122 2.79 6.01 10.37
C HIS A 122 2.02 7.34 10.46
N SER A 123 2.63 8.41 10.98
CA SER A 123 1.99 9.72 11.17
C SER A 123 1.41 10.34 9.90
N ILE A 124 1.85 9.91 8.71
CA ILE A 124 1.41 10.42 7.41
C ILE A 124 -0.02 9.99 7.05
N THR A 125 -0.54 8.94 7.64
CA THR A 125 -1.84 8.34 7.28
C THR A 125 -3.03 9.25 7.60
N ALA A 126 -3.06 9.86 8.79
CA ALA A 126 -4.22 10.68 9.20
C ALA A 126 -4.49 11.87 8.28
N PRO A 127 -3.50 12.67 7.82
CA PRO A 127 -3.74 13.74 6.86
C PRO A 127 -4.19 13.23 5.48
N ILE A 128 -3.73 12.05 5.03
CA ILE A 128 -4.17 11.43 3.78
C ILE A 128 -5.63 10.98 3.89
N VAL A 129 -6.00 10.32 5.00
CA VAL A 129 -7.40 9.95 5.30
C VAL A 129 -8.29 11.18 5.34
N LYS A 130 -7.81 12.29 5.91
CA LYS A 130 -8.55 13.54 5.95
C LYS A 130 -8.79 14.13 4.56
N ALA A 131 -7.83 14.00 3.65
CA ALA A 131 -8.00 14.38 2.26
C ALA A 131 -9.04 13.50 1.54
N HIS A 132 -8.95 12.16 1.69
CA HIS A 132 -9.95 11.22 1.14
C HIS A 132 -11.36 11.46 1.67
N LYS A 133 -11.51 11.80 2.95
CA LYS A 133 -12.82 12.07 3.57
C LYS A 133 -13.59 13.21 2.89
N LYS A 134 -12.90 14.16 2.26
CA LYS A 134 -13.54 15.25 1.52
C LYS A 134 -14.25 14.75 0.24
N VAL A 135 -13.69 13.71 -0.38
CA VAL A 135 -14.20 13.09 -1.62
C VAL A 135 -15.16 11.92 -1.29
N PHE A 136 -14.89 11.17 -0.22
CA PHE A 136 -15.64 10.00 0.19
C PHE A 136 -16.28 10.22 1.57
N PRO A 137 -17.47 10.84 1.64
CA PRO A 137 -18.10 11.22 2.92
C PRO A 137 -18.39 10.04 3.87
N ASN A 138 -18.60 8.83 3.34
CA ASN A 138 -18.87 7.61 4.11
C ASN A 138 -17.62 6.76 4.35
N LEU A 139 -16.42 7.38 4.35
CA LEU A 139 -15.16 6.70 4.55
C LEU A 139 -15.04 6.03 5.92
N SER A 140 -14.49 4.82 5.95
CA SER A 140 -13.90 4.17 7.12
C SER A 140 -12.45 3.74 6.82
N VAL A 141 -11.71 3.38 7.87
CA VAL A 141 -10.30 2.93 7.74
C VAL A 141 -10.19 1.48 8.18
N LEU A 142 -9.49 0.66 7.40
CA LEU A 142 -8.94 -0.61 7.85
C LEU A 142 -7.45 -0.41 8.15
N GLN A 143 -7.05 -0.63 9.41
CA GLN A 143 -5.64 -0.61 9.82
C GLN A 143 -5.17 -2.05 10.09
N ILE A 144 -4.02 -2.39 9.53
CA ILE A 144 -3.26 -3.60 9.86
C ILE A 144 -2.01 -3.14 10.60
N ASP A 145 -1.83 -3.58 11.86
CA ASP A 145 -0.82 -3.00 12.75
C ASP A 145 -0.64 -3.87 14.00
N ALA A 146 0.55 -3.85 14.62
CA ALA A 146 0.76 -4.37 15.98
C ALA A 146 0.23 -3.42 17.06
N HIS A 147 0.22 -2.12 16.78
CA HIS A 147 -0.06 -1.04 17.70
C HIS A 147 -1.44 -0.42 17.47
N THR A 148 -2.04 0.16 18.51
CA THR A 148 -3.33 0.87 18.36
C THR A 148 -3.17 2.29 17.87
N ASP A 149 -2.02 2.91 18.09
CA ASP A 149 -1.68 4.29 17.74
C ASP A 149 -2.70 5.33 18.21
N LEU A 150 -3.26 5.07 19.41
CA LEU A 150 -4.30 5.88 20.03
C LEU A 150 -3.79 6.80 21.15
N LYS A 151 -2.47 6.98 21.27
CA LYS A 151 -1.90 7.92 22.25
C LYS A 151 -2.38 9.34 21.97
N LYS A 152 -2.60 10.11 23.02
CA LYS A 152 -2.97 11.54 22.86
C LYS A 152 -1.77 12.36 22.42
N GLU A 153 -0.61 11.97 22.88
CA GLU A 153 0.66 12.64 22.70
C GLU A 153 1.77 11.62 22.89
N TYR A 154 2.82 11.72 22.12
CA TYR A 154 4.02 10.92 22.27
C TYR A 154 5.25 11.78 22.03
N ASP A 155 6.20 11.75 22.96
CA ASP A 155 7.45 12.56 22.96
C ASP A 155 7.22 14.06 22.68
N GLY A 156 6.14 14.62 23.28
CA GLY A 156 5.79 16.04 23.15
C GLY A 156 5.11 16.44 21.84
N SER A 157 4.69 15.46 21.02
CA SER A 157 3.92 15.71 19.80
C SER A 157 2.60 14.96 19.79
N GLU A 158 1.52 15.65 19.41
CA GLU A 158 0.22 15.05 19.10
C GLU A 158 0.18 14.48 17.67
N TYR A 159 1.15 14.86 16.80
CA TYR A 159 1.19 14.53 15.37
C TYR A 159 2.22 13.43 15.05
N GLY A 160 2.56 12.60 16.04
CA GLY A 160 3.50 11.49 15.85
C GLY A 160 2.80 10.20 15.43
N HIS A 161 3.62 9.21 14.99
CA HIS A 161 3.17 7.87 14.59
C HIS A 161 2.24 7.23 15.62
N ALA A 162 2.59 7.23 16.91
CA ALA A 162 1.82 6.61 17.99
C ALA A 162 0.46 7.29 18.30
N SER A 163 0.13 8.40 17.61
CA SER A 163 -1.12 9.17 17.76
C SER A 163 -1.96 9.18 16.48
N VAL A 164 -1.50 8.55 15.41
CA VAL A 164 -2.12 8.67 14.08
C VAL A 164 -3.57 8.20 14.08
N MET A 165 -3.88 7.06 14.69
CA MET A 165 -5.25 6.54 14.71
C MET A 165 -6.17 7.36 15.62
N ARG A 166 -5.63 8.09 16.56
CA ARG A 166 -6.43 9.05 17.31
C ARG A 166 -6.98 10.15 16.42
N HIS A 167 -6.16 10.69 15.52
CA HIS A 167 -6.61 11.67 14.53
C HIS A 167 -7.56 11.05 13.50
N VAL A 168 -7.28 9.82 13.04
CA VAL A 168 -8.19 9.10 12.13
C VAL A 168 -9.59 8.97 12.73
N LEU A 169 -9.70 8.60 14.01
CA LEU A 169 -11.00 8.41 14.69
C LEU A 169 -11.76 9.71 14.94
N GLU A 170 -11.13 10.88 14.81
CA GLU A 170 -11.81 12.18 14.77
C GLU A 170 -12.43 12.47 13.38
N ILE A 171 -11.99 11.75 12.34
CA ILE A 171 -12.39 11.93 10.94
C ILE A 171 -13.45 10.90 10.53
N CYS A 172 -13.21 9.61 10.85
CA CYS A 172 -14.07 8.50 10.46
C CYS A 172 -13.86 7.28 11.38
N PRO A 173 -14.78 6.29 11.37
CA PRO A 173 -14.59 5.05 12.10
C PRO A 173 -13.48 4.19 11.51
N ALA A 174 -12.95 3.28 12.33
CA ALA A 174 -11.90 2.36 11.89
C ALA A 174 -12.11 0.94 12.43
N VAL A 175 -11.57 -0.04 11.71
CA VAL A 175 -11.32 -1.40 12.16
C VAL A 175 -9.81 -1.60 12.23
N GLN A 176 -9.30 -2.06 13.38
CA GLN A 176 -7.87 -2.26 13.64
C GLN A 176 -7.62 -3.75 13.80
N VAL A 177 -6.71 -4.31 13.01
CA VAL A 177 -6.44 -5.76 12.94
C VAL A 177 -4.98 -6.07 13.23
N GLY A 178 -4.72 -7.10 14.05
CA GLY A 178 -3.37 -7.55 14.39
C GLY A 178 -2.82 -6.96 15.69
N ILE A 179 -3.64 -6.18 16.39
CA ILE A 179 -3.21 -5.42 17.58
C ILE A 179 -2.76 -6.34 18.70
N ARG A 180 -1.58 -6.05 19.26
CA ARG A 180 -0.96 -6.81 20.35
C ARG A 180 -0.07 -5.99 21.29
N SER A 181 0.14 -4.71 20.95
CA SER A 181 0.90 -3.76 21.76
C SER A 181 0.10 -2.48 21.96
N LEU A 182 -0.21 -2.15 23.21
CA LEU A 182 -0.98 -0.95 23.59
C LEU A 182 -0.77 -0.63 25.07
N SER A 183 -0.91 0.65 25.43
CA SER A 183 -0.87 1.09 26.82
C SER A 183 -2.20 0.84 27.55
N THR A 184 -2.15 0.89 28.89
CA THR A 184 -3.37 0.81 29.73
C THR A 184 -4.37 1.92 29.40
N ASP A 185 -3.90 3.12 29.05
CA ASP A 185 -4.77 4.26 28.75
C ASP A 185 -5.46 4.09 27.40
N GLU A 186 -4.77 3.55 26.40
CA GLU A 186 -5.36 3.17 25.12
C GLU A 186 -6.42 2.07 25.32
N ALA A 187 -6.10 1.02 26.07
CA ALA A 187 -7.06 -0.05 26.38
C ALA A 187 -8.34 0.48 27.05
N ARG A 188 -8.24 1.49 27.92
CA ARG A 188 -9.40 2.15 28.56
C ARG A 188 -10.16 3.09 27.60
N ALA A 189 -9.49 3.60 26.56
CA ALA A 189 -10.09 4.51 25.60
C ALA A 189 -10.89 3.77 24.53
N ILE A 190 -10.42 2.62 24.03
CA ILE A 190 -11.00 1.83 22.94
C ILE A 190 -12.54 1.69 23.06
N PRO A 191 -13.15 1.30 24.20
CA PRO A 191 -14.60 1.13 24.29
C PRO A 191 -15.42 2.41 24.09
N LYS A 192 -14.77 3.57 24.02
CA LYS A 192 -15.40 4.90 23.90
C LYS A 192 -15.12 5.55 22.54
N LEU A 193 -14.36 4.88 21.69
CA LEU A 193 -13.94 5.38 20.39
C LEU A 193 -14.71 4.64 19.27
N PRO A 194 -14.89 5.25 18.11
CA PRO A 194 -15.55 4.63 16.97
C PRO A 194 -14.59 3.65 16.25
N THR A 195 -14.08 2.67 17.00
CA THR A 195 -13.17 1.64 16.47
C THR A 195 -13.54 0.26 17.02
N THR A 196 -13.30 -0.77 16.21
CA THR A 196 -13.31 -2.17 16.64
C THR A 196 -11.91 -2.74 16.47
N VAL A 197 -11.41 -3.43 17.49
CA VAL A 197 -10.06 -3.98 17.55
C VAL A 197 -10.10 -5.51 17.51
N PHE A 198 -9.44 -6.08 16.51
CA PHE A 198 -9.16 -7.51 16.41
C PHE A 198 -7.74 -7.77 16.93
N TYR A 199 -7.66 -8.32 18.14
CA TYR A 199 -6.36 -8.62 18.75
C TYR A 199 -5.71 -9.83 18.10
N ALA A 200 -4.41 -9.77 17.83
CA ALA A 200 -3.65 -10.85 17.21
C ALA A 200 -3.86 -12.20 17.93
N ARG A 201 -3.87 -12.21 19.27
CA ARG A 201 -4.09 -13.42 20.08
C ARG A 201 -5.43 -14.13 19.82
N ASP A 202 -6.42 -13.40 19.31
CA ASP A 202 -7.78 -13.90 19.11
C ASP A 202 -8.01 -14.37 17.65
N ILE A 203 -7.10 -13.99 16.72
CA ILE A 203 -7.25 -14.25 15.27
C ILE A 203 -6.11 -15.08 14.67
N VAL A 204 -4.86 -14.91 15.12
CA VAL A 204 -3.70 -15.63 14.57
C VAL A 204 -3.80 -17.12 14.87
N GLY A 205 -3.67 -17.94 13.82
CA GLY A 205 -3.77 -19.40 13.93
C GLY A 205 -5.20 -19.93 14.15
N GLN A 206 -6.22 -19.08 14.07
CA GLN A 206 -7.64 -19.45 14.12
C GLN A 206 -8.22 -19.61 12.70
N SER A 207 -9.49 -20.06 12.62
CA SER A 207 -10.24 -20.00 11.36
C SER A 207 -10.39 -18.55 10.91
N ARG A 208 -10.42 -18.33 9.58
CA ARG A 208 -10.47 -16.96 9.01
C ARG A 208 -11.86 -16.30 9.04
N GLU A 209 -12.79 -16.80 9.84
CA GLU A 209 -14.13 -16.21 10.00
C GLU A 209 -14.07 -14.75 10.48
N TRP A 210 -13.03 -14.39 11.24
CA TRP A 210 -12.79 -13.03 11.69
C TRP A 210 -12.58 -12.03 10.52
N VAL A 211 -12.13 -12.51 9.35
CA VAL A 211 -11.93 -11.66 8.16
C VAL A 211 -13.27 -11.09 7.70
N GLU A 212 -14.28 -11.94 7.50
CA GLU A 212 -15.62 -11.50 7.10
C GLU A 212 -16.24 -10.59 8.17
N GLU A 213 -16.05 -10.91 9.46
CA GLU A 213 -16.52 -10.07 10.56
C GLU A 213 -15.86 -8.68 10.50
N ALA A 214 -14.53 -8.59 10.36
CA ALA A 214 -13.82 -7.33 10.25
C ALA A 214 -14.31 -6.47 9.08
N ILE A 215 -14.46 -7.08 7.89
CA ILE A 215 -14.94 -6.39 6.70
C ILE A 215 -16.41 -5.93 6.84
N SER A 216 -17.25 -6.70 7.55
CA SER A 216 -18.66 -6.34 7.77
C SER A 216 -18.86 -5.05 8.56
N LEU A 217 -17.87 -4.68 9.38
CA LEU A 217 -17.89 -3.48 10.23
C LEU A 217 -17.45 -2.20 9.50
N LEU A 218 -16.91 -2.33 8.30
CA LEU A 218 -16.46 -1.22 7.46
C LEU A 218 -17.62 -0.65 6.63
N THR A 219 -17.51 0.63 6.28
CA THR A 219 -18.41 1.29 5.32
C THR A 219 -18.10 0.86 3.88
N ASP A 220 -18.88 1.33 2.90
CA ASP A 220 -18.69 0.97 1.50
C ASP A 220 -17.35 1.51 0.94
N ASP A 221 -16.95 2.73 1.34
CA ASP A 221 -15.67 3.33 0.96
C ASP A 221 -14.65 3.10 2.09
N VAL A 222 -13.49 2.50 1.76
CA VAL A 222 -12.46 2.14 2.74
C VAL A 222 -11.09 2.64 2.32
N TYR A 223 -10.40 3.29 3.24
CA TYR A 223 -8.97 3.55 3.15
C TYR A 223 -8.22 2.43 3.89
N LEU A 224 -7.22 1.83 3.23
CA LEU A 224 -6.38 0.77 3.78
C LEU A 224 -5.04 1.34 4.23
N THR A 225 -4.69 1.20 5.52
CA THR A 225 -3.34 1.50 6.02
C THR A 225 -2.69 0.24 6.56
N ILE A 226 -1.47 -0.01 6.12
CA ILE A 226 -0.69 -1.18 6.52
C ILE A 226 0.61 -0.71 7.17
N ASP A 227 0.66 -0.82 8.48
CA ASP A 227 1.93 -0.84 9.20
C ASP A 227 2.56 -2.22 9.02
N VAL A 228 3.80 -2.27 8.55
CA VAL A 228 4.47 -3.55 8.29
C VAL A 228 4.73 -4.35 9.56
N ASP A 229 4.71 -3.72 10.73
CA ASP A 229 4.85 -4.41 12.00
C ASP A 229 3.59 -5.18 12.43
N GLY A 230 2.46 -4.98 11.74
CA GLY A 230 1.28 -5.83 11.85
C GLY A 230 1.58 -7.29 11.52
N PHE A 231 2.56 -7.52 10.62
CA PHE A 231 3.09 -8.85 10.36
C PHE A 231 3.90 -9.39 11.56
N ASP A 232 3.98 -10.70 11.66
CA ASP A 232 4.93 -11.35 12.57
C ASP A 232 6.38 -11.06 12.14
N PRO A 233 7.33 -10.81 13.07
CA PRO A 233 8.73 -10.57 12.74
C PRO A 233 9.42 -11.72 11.98
N SER A 234 8.82 -12.90 11.94
CA SER A 234 9.29 -14.00 11.08
C SER A 234 8.99 -13.78 9.60
N VAL A 235 8.05 -12.87 9.26
CA VAL A 235 7.70 -12.48 7.90
C VAL A 235 8.39 -11.17 7.53
N ILE A 236 8.22 -10.13 8.34
CA ILE A 236 8.84 -8.80 8.15
C ILE A 236 9.59 -8.41 9.43
N PRO A 237 10.91 -8.71 9.52
CA PRO A 237 11.71 -8.35 10.68
C PRO A 237 12.19 -6.90 10.69
N ASP A 238 12.28 -6.25 9.53
CA ASP A 238 12.87 -4.91 9.41
C ASP A 238 11.77 -3.84 9.57
N THR A 239 11.44 -3.52 10.82
CA THR A 239 10.52 -2.44 11.22
C THR A 239 11.03 -1.74 12.48
N GLY A 240 10.49 -0.56 12.79
CA GLY A 240 10.88 0.25 13.95
C GLY A 240 10.58 -0.41 15.30
N ASN A 241 9.42 -1.04 15.46
CA ASN A 241 8.93 -1.62 16.71
C ASN A 241 8.38 -3.05 16.52
N PRO A 242 9.24 -4.05 16.21
CA PRO A 242 8.77 -5.40 15.95
C PRO A 242 8.16 -6.05 17.20
N GLU A 243 6.94 -6.57 17.08
CA GLU A 243 6.21 -7.28 18.12
C GLU A 243 5.95 -8.73 17.71
N PRO A 244 6.22 -9.75 18.54
CA PRO A 244 5.99 -11.15 18.18
C PRO A 244 4.50 -11.52 18.21
N GLY A 245 4.14 -12.59 17.47
CA GLY A 245 2.78 -13.13 17.44
C GLY A 245 1.84 -12.38 16.50
N GLY A 246 2.40 -11.79 15.44
CA GLY A 246 1.67 -11.04 14.41
C GLY A 246 1.04 -11.90 13.32
N LEU A 247 0.45 -11.22 12.34
CA LEU A 247 -0.21 -11.84 11.19
C LEU A 247 0.82 -12.50 10.27
N LEU A 248 0.44 -13.62 9.67
CA LEU A 248 1.22 -14.24 8.62
C LEU A 248 0.83 -13.67 7.26
N TRP A 249 1.66 -13.93 6.25
CA TRP A 249 1.45 -13.49 4.89
C TRP A 249 0.04 -13.79 4.36
N ASP A 250 -0.38 -15.05 4.49
CA ASP A 250 -1.69 -15.50 3.99
C ASP A 250 -2.88 -14.91 4.77
N ASP A 251 -2.69 -14.50 6.03
CA ASP A 251 -3.74 -13.85 6.80
C ASP A 251 -4.01 -12.45 6.28
N VAL A 252 -2.94 -11.69 5.98
CA VAL A 252 -3.04 -10.35 5.41
C VAL A 252 -3.59 -10.40 4.00
N LEU A 253 -3.13 -11.32 3.15
CA LEU A 253 -3.66 -11.45 1.78
C LEU A 253 -5.15 -11.79 1.79
N ALA A 254 -5.60 -12.74 2.63
CA ALA A 254 -7.01 -13.08 2.75
C ALA A 254 -7.86 -11.89 3.21
N LEU A 255 -7.34 -11.07 4.14
CA LEU A 255 -8.02 -9.87 4.61
C LEU A 255 -8.15 -8.83 3.49
N VAL A 256 -7.07 -8.54 2.75
CA VAL A 256 -7.08 -7.55 1.67
C VAL A 256 -7.89 -8.02 0.47
N GLU A 257 -7.81 -9.30 0.11
CA GLU A 257 -8.63 -9.86 -0.96
C GLU A 257 -10.12 -9.76 -0.62
N THR A 258 -10.51 -10.17 0.61
CA THR A 258 -11.91 -10.07 1.05
C THR A 258 -12.37 -8.62 1.11
N LEU A 259 -11.52 -7.69 1.54
CA LEU A 259 -11.78 -6.25 1.49
C LEU A 259 -12.10 -5.80 0.07
N ALA A 260 -11.21 -6.08 -0.88
CA ALA A 260 -11.34 -5.65 -2.28
C ALA A 260 -12.59 -6.25 -2.98
N LEU A 261 -12.98 -7.48 -2.61
CA LEU A 261 -14.18 -8.12 -3.14
C LEU A 261 -15.50 -7.53 -2.60
N ASN A 262 -15.48 -6.94 -1.40
CA ASN A 262 -16.70 -6.54 -0.70
C ASN A 262 -16.82 -5.04 -0.47
N ARG A 263 -15.76 -4.25 -0.65
CA ARG A 263 -15.73 -2.81 -0.39
C ARG A 263 -15.00 -2.07 -1.52
N HIS A 264 -15.27 -0.80 -1.64
CA HIS A 264 -14.55 0.09 -2.53
C HIS A 264 -13.32 0.64 -1.79
N VAL A 265 -12.14 0.11 -2.09
CA VAL A 265 -10.88 0.64 -1.56
C VAL A 265 -10.54 1.90 -2.32
N VAL A 266 -10.50 3.04 -1.63
CA VAL A 266 -10.35 4.38 -2.26
C VAL A 266 -8.92 4.90 -2.26
N GLY A 267 -8.03 4.29 -1.49
CA GLY A 267 -6.62 4.62 -1.38
C GLY A 267 -5.97 3.71 -0.36
N MET A 268 -4.64 3.66 -0.37
CA MET A 268 -3.87 2.89 0.61
C MET A 268 -2.54 3.54 0.93
N ASP A 269 -1.99 3.18 2.08
CA ASP A 269 -0.58 3.38 2.38
C ASP A 269 0.06 2.13 3.00
N VAL A 270 1.40 2.09 2.89
CA VAL A 270 2.26 1.12 3.59
C VAL A 270 3.37 1.90 4.27
N VAL A 271 3.56 1.65 5.57
CA VAL A 271 4.40 2.45 6.45
C VAL A 271 5.30 1.60 7.36
N GLU A 272 6.23 2.24 8.05
CA GLU A 272 7.11 1.69 9.11
C GLU A 272 8.12 0.63 8.63
N LEU A 273 8.34 0.48 7.31
CA LEU A 273 9.43 -0.36 6.84
C LEU A 273 10.79 0.30 7.12
N ASN A 274 11.63 -0.35 7.90
CA ASN A 274 13.03 0.04 8.00
C ASN A 274 13.76 -0.31 6.68
N GLY A 275 13.96 0.70 5.84
CA GLY A 275 14.59 0.54 4.53
C GLY A 275 16.11 0.33 4.55
N GLU A 276 16.76 0.50 5.70
CA GLU A 276 18.19 0.25 5.89
C GLU A 276 18.52 -1.23 6.12
N GLY A 277 17.50 -2.10 6.17
CA GLY A 277 17.61 -3.54 6.33
C GLY A 277 18.30 -4.24 5.16
N ARG A 278 18.36 -5.58 5.21
CA ARG A 278 19.06 -6.43 4.23
C ARG A 278 18.26 -6.71 2.94
N GLY A 279 17.18 -6.01 2.69
CA GLY A 279 16.40 -6.10 1.46
C GLY A 279 15.35 -7.22 1.39
N ALA A 280 15.34 -8.19 2.31
CA ALA A 280 14.32 -9.24 2.32
C ALA A 280 12.95 -8.66 2.64
N SER A 281 12.83 -7.85 3.69
CA SER A 281 11.58 -7.17 4.04
C SER A 281 11.12 -6.23 2.93
N SER A 282 12.03 -5.48 2.31
CA SER A 282 11.70 -4.58 1.20
C SER A 282 11.10 -5.33 0.01
N SER A 283 11.62 -6.53 -0.31
CA SER A 283 11.07 -7.39 -1.38
C SER A 283 9.69 -7.94 -1.02
N ILE A 284 9.47 -8.32 0.24
CA ILE A 284 8.17 -8.79 0.73
C ILE A 284 7.15 -7.66 0.65
N VAL A 285 7.52 -6.45 1.11
CA VAL A 285 6.62 -5.28 1.10
C VAL A 285 6.33 -4.81 -0.33
N ALA A 286 7.31 -4.83 -1.24
CA ALA A 286 7.09 -4.55 -2.65
C ALA A 286 6.06 -5.52 -3.26
N LYS A 287 6.19 -6.83 -2.96
CA LYS A 287 5.23 -7.84 -3.41
C LYS A 287 3.86 -7.65 -2.74
N LEU A 288 3.80 -7.25 -1.47
CA LEU A 288 2.56 -6.93 -0.77
C LEU A 288 1.81 -5.79 -1.47
N VAL A 289 2.48 -4.68 -1.75
CA VAL A 289 1.89 -3.55 -2.50
C VAL A 289 1.34 -4.02 -3.83
N TYR A 290 2.12 -4.80 -4.58
CA TYR A 290 1.70 -5.33 -5.87
C TYR A 290 0.46 -6.22 -5.77
N ARG A 291 0.41 -7.14 -4.78
CA ARG A 291 -0.75 -7.99 -4.50
C ARG A 291 -1.99 -7.19 -4.11
N CYS A 292 -1.84 -6.20 -3.25
CA CYS A 292 -2.94 -5.30 -2.88
C CYS A 292 -3.53 -4.62 -4.12
N LEU A 293 -2.68 -4.07 -5.00
CA LEU A 293 -3.12 -3.48 -6.26
C LEU A 293 -3.80 -4.51 -7.18
N GLY A 294 -3.26 -5.73 -7.26
CA GLY A 294 -3.88 -6.82 -8.00
C GLY A 294 -5.30 -7.14 -7.53
N PHE A 295 -5.52 -7.25 -6.23
CA PHE A 295 -6.85 -7.49 -5.66
C PHE A 295 -7.80 -6.32 -5.88
N ILE A 296 -7.34 -5.08 -5.66
CA ILE A 296 -8.15 -3.86 -5.81
C ILE A 296 -8.59 -3.65 -7.26
N PHE A 297 -7.73 -3.97 -8.21
CA PHE A 297 -7.99 -3.77 -9.64
C PHE A 297 -8.31 -5.07 -10.40
N ARG A 298 -8.62 -6.16 -9.70
CA ARG A 298 -8.88 -7.49 -10.26
C ARG A 298 -9.79 -7.47 -11.47
N ASP A 299 -10.90 -6.76 -11.39
CA ASP A 299 -11.90 -6.69 -12.46
C ASP A 299 -11.38 -5.99 -13.74
N MET A 300 -10.27 -5.29 -13.63
CA MET A 300 -9.63 -4.62 -14.76
C MET A 300 -8.51 -5.46 -15.39
N VAL A 301 -8.03 -6.50 -14.71
CA VAL A 301 -6.91 -7.34 -15.17
C VAL A 301 -7.48 -8.62 -15.81
N PRO A 302 -7.41 -8.76 -17.15
CA PRO A 302 -7.84 -9.99 -17.79
C PRO A 302 -6.86 -11.12 -17.50
N PRO A 303 -7.33 -12.36 -17.33
CA PRO A 303 -6.44 -13.50 -17.23
C PRO A 303 -5.65 -13.70 -18.53
N VAL A 304 -4.38 -14.04 -18.40
CA VAL A 304 -3.51 -14.40 -19.53
C VAL A 304 -3.88 -15.82 -19.99
N ASP A 305 -4.08 -16.00 -21.29
CA ASP A 305 -4.25 -17.33 -21.88
C ASP A 305 -2.88 -18.04 -21.96
N LEU A 306 -2.61 -18.88 -20.98
CA LEU A 306 -1.35 -19.65 -20.88
C LEU A 306 -1.26 -20.80 -21.90
N GLU A 307 -2.37 -21.14 -22.60
CA GLU A 307 -2.40 -22.17 -23.65
C GLU A 307 -2.25 -21.56 -25.06
N ALA A 308 -2.33 -20.23 -25.18
CA ALA A 308 -2.11 -19.57 -26.45
C ALA A 308 -0.69 -19.87 -26.97
N PRO A 309 -0.55 -20.18 -28.28
CA PRO A 309 0.79 -20.42 -28.84
C PRO A 309 1.64 -19.17 -28.65
N ASP A 310 2.88 -19.38 -28.18
CA ASP A 310 3.89 -18.33 -28.05
C ASP A 310 4.16 -17.73 -29.47
N GLU A 311 3.62 -16.55 -29.74
CA GLU A 311 3.82 -15.84 -31.01
C GLU A 311 5.23 -15.23 -31.11
N GLY A 312 6.16 -15.68 -30.27
CA GLY A 312 7.60 -15.59 -30.54
C GLY A 312 8.29 -14.29 -30.15
N GLU A 313 7.66 -13.38 -29.41
CA GLU A 313 8.34 -12.32 -28.66
C GLU A 313 7.49 -12.02 -27.42
N GLY A 314 7.89 -12.61 -26.29
CA GLY A 314 7.19 -12.56 -25.02
C GLY A 314 6.77 -11.15 -24.59
N ILE A 315 5.61 -11.11 -23.93
CA ILE A 315 4.85 -9.94 -23.46
C ILE A 315 3.82 -9.56 -24.52
N LEU A 316 2.54 -9.46 -24.10
CA LEU A 316 1.43 -8.93 -24.87
C LEU A 316 1.93 -7.88 -25.87
N ASP A 317 1.73 -8.11 -27.18
CA ASP A 317 2.19 -7.13 -28.14
C ASP A 317 1.62 -5.77 -27.73
N HIS A 318 2.42 -4.74 -27.85
CA HIS A 318 2.12 -3.38 -27.46
C HIS A 318 0.71 -2.91 -27.94
N LYS A 319 0.22 -3.40 -29.06
CA LYS A 319 -1.12 -3.08 -29.60
C LYS A 319 -2.24 -3.79 -28.84
N SER A 320 -2.02 -5.02 -28.42
CA SER A 320 -3.00 -5.80 -27.65
C SER A 320 -3.13 -5.28 -26.22
N ALA A 321 -2.02 -4.93 -25.58
CA ALA A 321 -2.02 -4.28 -24.26
C ALA A 321 -2.69 -2.90 -24.31
N LEU A 322 -2.43 -2.08 -25.32
CA LEU A 322 -3.07 -0.79 -25.53
C LEU A 322 -4.56 -0.92 -25.86
N ALA A 323 -4.96 -1.88 -26.68
CA ALA A 323 -6.37 -2.12 -27.01
C ALA A 323 -7.19 -2.58 -25.82
N LEU A 324 -6.62 -3.45 -24.99
CA LEU A 324 -7.21 -3.89 -23.71
C LEU A 324 -7.38 -2.71 -22.74
N ARG A 325 -6.38 -1.87 -22.64
CA ARG A 325 -6.39 -0.70 -21.79
C ARG A 325 -7.44 0.32 -22.22
N ASP A 326 -7.54 0.63 -23.53
CA ASP A 326 -8.59 1.52 -24.08
C ASP A 326 -10.00 0.97 -23.85
N GLU A 327 -10.17 -0.35 -23.83
CA GLU A 327 -11.44 -1.01 -23.49
C GLU A 327 -11.75 -0.91 -22.00
N THR A 328 -10.72 -1.07 -21.15
CA THR A 328 -10.82 -0.97 -19.70
C THR A 328 -11.17 0.44 -19.25
N GLU A 329 -10.52 1.47 -19.83
CA GLU A 329 -10.86 2.88 -19.58
C GLU A 329 -12.32 3.20 -19.99
N ARG A 330 -12.80 2.63 -21.11
CA ARG A 330 -14.18 2.79 -21.54
C ARG A 330 -15.17 2.14 -20.57
N ARG A 331 -14.84 0.96 -20.03
CA ARG A 331 -15.66 0.27 -19.01
C ARG A 331 -15.69 1.03 -17.70
N ALA A 332 -14.53 1.52 -17.21
CA ALA A 332 -14.45 2.31 -15.98
C ALA A 332 -15.24 3.62 -16.08
N LYS A 333 -15.14 4.34 -17.20
CA LYS A 333 -15.97 5.54 -17.48
C LYS A 333 -17.46 5.23 -17.58
N ALA A 334 -17.84 4.08 -18.14
CA ALA A 334 -19.24 3.65 -18.23
C ALA A 334 -19.82 3.27 -16.86
N MET A 335 -19.02 2.66 -15.98
CA MET A 335 -19.41 2.31 -14.60
C MET A 335 -19.48 3.55 -13.70
N GLY A 336 -18.59 4.53 -13.86
CA GLY A 336 -18.66 5.82 -13.18
C GLY A 336 -19.87 6.67 -13.60
N ALA A 337 -20.27 6.62 -14.86
CA ALA A 337 -21.46 7.32 -15.37
C ALA A 337 -22.79 6.63 -14.96
N SER A 338 -22.75 5.37 -14.51
CA SER A 338 -23.93 4.62 -14.02
C SER A 338 -24.19 4.79 -12.53
N ARG A 339 -23.31 5.47 -11.80
CA ARG A 339 -23.40 5.72 -10.35
C ARG A 339 -23.60 7.21 -9.99
N ALA A 340 -23.80 8.09 -11.00
CA ALA A 340 -24.11 9.51 -10.83
C ALA A 340 -25.63 9.79 -10.89
#